data_95a48cec3b8a1e9b7763bc5fc0fd10b3
#
_entry.id   95a48cec3b8a1e9b7763bc5fc0fd10b3
#
_cell.length_a   1.000
_cell.length_b   1.000
_cell.length_c   1.000
_cell.angle_alpha   90.00
_cell.angle_beta   90.00
_cell.angle_gamma   90.00
#
_symmetry.space_group_name_H-M   'P 1'
#
loop_
_entity.id
_entity.type
_entity.pdbx_description
1 polymer ?
#
loop_
_entity_poly.entity_id
_entity_poly.type
_entity_poly.pdbx_seq_one_letter_code
_entity_poly.pdbx_strand_id
1 'polypeptide(L)'
;MEKNHISFENFEIEKNKMIPNSTNLIFYKNAFSKTKFMSKIMESFEIPIVYFDFDLLLSGYFESDSITKPSNIQIIKPDRENLKDLLSNTLTTISLQKTILILDSLNGFYSFVDDDKPGRFVNSVIMLLSANLKFSKSIMFVTCQAQKKEKRWTLPTGRHILEFENINRFEINENDTKIKIQNV
;
A
#
# COMPACT_ATOMS: atom_id res chain seq x y z
N MET A 1 8.21 29.10 -13.98
CA MET A 1 8.55 28.13 -12.91
C MET A 1 8.68 26.77 -13.60
N GLU A 2 9.88 26.25 -13.72
CA GLU A 2 10.06 24.88 -14.19
C GLU A 2 9.44 23.93 -13.18
N LYS A 3 8.47 23.12 -13.64
CA LYS A 3 7.87 22.05 -12.82
C LYS A 3 8.96 21.00 -12.63
N ASN A 4 9.47 20.83 -11.43
CA ASN A 4 10.38 19.74 -11.09
C ASN A 4 9.65 18.40 -11.22
N HIS A 5 9.69 17.82 -12.41
CA HIS A 5 9.22 16.44 -12.62
C HIS A 5 10.19 15.49 -11.88
N ILE A 6 9.67 14.72 -10.96
CA ILE A 6 10.46 13.70 -10.25
C ILE A 6 10.69 12.55 -11.25
N SER A 7 11.92 12.42 -11.73
CA SER A 7 12.33 11.30 -12.61
C SER A 7 12.66 10.06 -11.78
N PHE A 8 12.11 8.90 -12.18
CA PHE A 8 12.30 7.62 -11.48
C PHE A 8 13.13 6.61 -12.30
N GLU A 9 14.07 7.08 -13.11
CA GLU A 9 14.77 6.31 -14.15
C GLU A 9 15.55 5.07 -13.67
N ASN A 10 15.93 4.99 -12.39
CA ASN A 10 16.80 3.92 -11.87
C ASN A 10 16.08 2.90 -10.98
N PHE A 11 14.81 2.58 -11.29
CA PHE A 11 14.01 1.69 -10.46
C PHE A 11 13.64 0.40 -11.20
N GLU A 12 14.20 -0.72 -10.76
CA GLU A 12 13.79 -2.06 -11.23
C GLU A 12 12.89 -2.73 -10.21
N ILE A 13 11.64 -3.00 -10.59
CA ILE A 13 10.73 -3.86 -9.83
C ILE A 13 10.84 -5.27 -10.38
N GLU A 14 11.32 -6.19 -9.59
CA GLU A 14 11.21 -7.60 -9.90
C GLU A 14 9.75 -8.05 -9.72
N LYS A 15 8.91 -7.84 -10.75
CA LYS A 15 7.49 -8.23 -10.75
C LYS A 15 7.26 -9.68 -10.33
N ASN A 16 8.23 -10.56 -10.62
CA ASN A 16 8.19 -11.99 -10.30
C ASN A 16 8.23 -12.27 -8.78
N LYS A 17 8.65 -11.30 -7.96
CA LYS A 17 8.63 -11.44 -6.49
C LYS A 17 7.28 -11.09 -5.89
N MET A 18 6.42 -10.41 -6.63
CA MET A 18 5.09 -10.03 -6.16
C MET A 18 4.11 -11.15 -6.46
N ILE A 19 3.67 -11.82 -5.42
CA ILE A 19 2.86 -13.03 -5.55
C ILE A 19 1.40 -12.62 -5.81
N PRO A 20 0.80 -13.04 -6.96
CA PRO A 20 -0.64 -12.90 -7.18
C PRO A 20 -1.45 -13.62 -6.10
N ASN A 21 -2.66 -13.17 -5.86
CA ASN A 21 -3.60 -13.73 -4.87
C ASN A 21 -3.10 -13.64 -3.41
N SER A 22 -2.19 -12.71 -3.14
CA SER A 22 -1.60 -12.56 -1.82
C SER A 22 -1.55 -11.10 -1.38
N THR A 23 -1.34 -10.93 -0.09
CA THR A 23 -1.07 -9.63 0.53
C THR A 23 0.44 -9.41 0.58
N ASN A 24 0.89 -8.32 0.00
CA ASN A 24 2.28 -7.89 0.00
C ASN A 24 2.42 -6.71 0.97
N LEU A 25 3.04 -6.95 2.11
CA LEU A 25 3.32 -5.94 3.13
C LEU A 25 4.67 -5.28 2.82
N ILE A 26 4.66 -3.98 2.62
CA ILE A 26 5.81 -3.20 2.18
C ILE A 26 6.30 -2.32 3.33
N PHE A 27 7.43 -2.67 3.91
CA PHE A 27 8.08 -1.88 4.95
C PHE A 27 8.93 -0.77 4.35
N TYR A 28 8.77 0.44 4.88
CA TYR A 28 9.57 1.59 4.48
C TYR A 28 10.01 2.41 5.69
N LYS A 29 11.13 3.11 5.54
CA LYS A 29 11.65 4.09 6.51
C LYS A 29 11.41 5.51 6.03
N ASN A 30 11.54 5.73 4.73
CA ASN A 30 11.43 7.03 4.08
C ASN A 30 10.16 7.10 3.21
N ALA A 31 9.30 8.09 3.47
CA ALA A 31 8.05 8.27 2.74
C ALA A 31 8.26 8.59 1.25
N PHE A 32 9.34 9.28 0.88
CA PHE A 32 9.67 9.58 -0.50
C PHE A 32 10.02 8.31 -1.29
N SER A 33 10.84 7.42 -0.71
CA SER A 33 11.17 6.13 -1.31
C SER A 33 9.95 5.24 -1.46
N LYS A 34 9.03 5.26 -0.47
CA LYS A 34 7.71 4.61 -0.57
C LYS A 34 6.93 5.14 -1.77
N THR A 35 6.82 6.47 -1.90
CA THR A 35 6.05 7.09 -2.99
C THR A 35 6.63 6.76 -4.36
N LYS A 36 7.96 6.80 -4.50
CA LYS A 36 8.63 6.35 -5.71
C LYS A 36 8.28 4.89 -6.06
N PHE A 37 8.38 4.02 -5.06
CA PHE A 37 8.06 2.60 -5.23
C PHE A 37 6.62 2.40 -5.68
N MET A 38 5.66 3.05 -5.00
CA MET A 38 4.24 2.93 -5.32
C MET A 38 3.91 3.50 -6.70
N SER A 39 4.54 4.61 -7.13
CA SER A 39 4.40 5.14 -8.48
C SER A 39 4.83 4.10 -9.52
N LYS A 40 5.97 3.44 -9.33
CA LYS A 40 6.44 2.38 -10.24
C LYS A 40 5.55 1.14 -10.24
N ILE A 41 4.99 0.75 -9.09
CA ILE A 41 3.98 -0.31 -9.03
C ILE A 41 2.79 0.06 -9.92
N MET A 42 2.24 1.27 -9.75
CA MET A 42 1.08 1.71 -10.50
C MET A 42 1.34 1.76 -12.01
N GLU A 43 2.50 2.27 -12.44
CA GLU A 43 2.92 2.30 -13.85
C GLU A 43 3.13 0.90 -14.44
N SER A 44 3.43 -0.08 -13.60
CA SER A 44 3.80 -1.43 -14.02
C SER A 44 2.60 -2.33 -14.36
N PHE A 45 1.39 -1.91 -14.04
CA PHE A 45 0.19 -2.71 -14.23
C PHE A 45 -0.87 -1.98 -15.05
N GLU A 46 -1.50 -2.70 -15.98
CA GLU A 46 -2.59 -2.19 -16.82
C GLU A 46 -3.98 -2.47 -16.22
N ILE A 47 -4.07 -3.34 -15.21
CA ILE A 47 -5.33 -3.67 -14.56
C ILE A 47 -5.79 -2.56 -13.62
N PRO A 48 -7.09 -2.44 -13.30
CA PRO A 48 -7.61 -1.43 -12.39
C PRO A 48 -6.89 -1.42 -11.04
N ILE A 49 -6.65 -0.22 -10.53
CA ILE A 49 -6.00 0.00 -9.24
C ILE A 49 -6.96 0.77 -8.34
N VAL A 50 -7.24 0.23 -7.16
CA VAL A 50 -7.95 0.92 -6.08
C VAL A 50 -6.93 1.29 -5.01
N TYR A 51 -6.76 2.57 -4.77
CA TYR A 51 -5.75 3.11 -3.87
C TYR A 51 -6.40 3.87 -2.71
N PHE A 52 -6.27 3.36 -1.51
CA PHE A 52 -6.65 4.06 -0.28
C PHE A 52 -5.48 4.92 0.19
N ASP A 53 -5.62 6.23 0.09
CA ASP A 53 -4.61 7.22 0.50
C ASP A 53 -4.94 7.76 1.89
N PHE A 54 -4.62 6.99 2.93
CA PHE A 54 -4.86 7.37 4.32
C PHE A 54 -3.97 8.53 4.80
N ASP A 55 -2.79 8.67 4.20
CA ASP A 55 -1.81 9.70 4.58
C ASP A 55 -1.95 10.96 3.71
N LEU A 56 -2.81 10.94 2.68
CA LEU A 56 -3.01 12.00 1.68
C LEU A 56 -1.73 12.40 0.92
N LEU A 57 -0.69 11.59 1.01
CA LEU A 57 0.63 11.92 0.46
C LEU A 57 0.64 11.77 -1.07
N LEU A 58 0.14 10.65 -1.59
CA LEU A 58 0.10 10.41 -3.03
C LEU A 58 -0.85 11.38 -3.73
N SER A 59 -2.01 11.64 -3.13
CA SER A 59 -2.96 12.63 -3.63
C SER A 59 -2.32 14.00 -3.77
N GLY A 60 -1.52 14.43 -2.78
CA GLY A 60 -0.80 15.70 -2.83
C GLY A 60 0.22 15.77 -3.97
N TYR A 61 0.91 14.68 -4.28
CA TYR A 61 1.83 14.63 -5.43
C TYR A 61 1.10 14.71 -6.77
N PHE A 62 -0.08 14.10 -6.90
CA PHE A 62 -0.90 14.23 -8.11
C PHE A 62 -1.50 15.64 -8.26
N GLU A 63 -2.01 16.22 -7.18
CA GLU A 63 -2.57 17.57 -7.18
C GLU A 63 -1.54 18.66 -7.49
N SER A 64 -0.27 18.42 -7.10
CA SER A 64 0.84 19.32 -7.44
C SER A 64 1.47 19.05 -8.81
N ASP A 65 0.92 18.12 -9.61
CA ASP A 65 1.50 17.64 -10.86
C ASP A 65 2.96 17.17 -10.75
N SER A 66 3.40 16.78 -9.55
CA SER A 66 4.75 16.28 -9.32
C SER A 66 4.94 14.86 -9.83
N ILE A 67 3.85 14.10 -9.92
CA ILE A 67 3.78 12.75 -10.46
C ILE A 67 2.59 12.67 -11.41
N THR A 68 2.75 11.98 -12.54
CA THR A 68 1.64 11.72 -13.47
C THR A 68 0.69 10.65 -12.92
N LYS A 69 -0.60 10.98 -12.88
CA LYS A 69 -1.64 10.03 -12.44
C LYS A 69 -1.95 9.04 -13.56
N PRO A 70 -1.80 7.71 -13.34
CA PRO A 70 -2.23 6.70 -14.30
C PRO A 70 -3.75 6.72 -14.54
N SER A 71 -4.18 6.38 -15.76
CA SER A 71 -5.61 6.40 -16.12
C SER A 71 -6.44 5.30 -15.47
N ASN A 72 -5.80 4.21 -15.04
CA ASN A 72 -6.43 3.03 -14.45
C ASN A 72 -6.52 3.06 -12.92
N ILE A 73 -6.24 4.21 -12.28
CA ILE A 73 -6.25 4.36 -10.83
C ILE A 73 -7.50 5.10 -10.33
N GLN A 74 -8.16 4.49 -9.36
CA GLN A 74 -9.15 5.13 -8.49
C GLN A 74 -8.49 5.42 -7.14
N ILE A 75 -8.36 6.71 -6.80
CA ILE A 75 -7.86 7.14 -5.48
C ILE A 75 -9.05 7.36 -4.57
N ILE A 76 -8.99 6.76 -3.40
CA ILE A 76 -9.96 6.90 -2.33
C ILE A 76 -9.26 7.64 -1.19
N LYS A 77 -9.81 8.80 -0.83
CA LYS A 77 -9.43 9.55 0.38
C LYS A 77 -10.51 9.26 1.43
N PRO A 78 -10.32 8.28 2.30
CA PRO A 78 -11.33 7.93 3.26
C PRO A 78 -11.46 9.02 4.34
N ASP A 79 -12.66 9.17 4.85
CA ASP A 79 -12.93 9.84 6.12
C ASP A 79 -13.56 8.85 7.11
N ARG A 80 -13.78 9.27 8.35
CA ARG A 80 -14.30 8.38 9.40
C ARG A 80 -15.73 7.92 9.13
N GLU A 81 -16.52 8.74 8.47
CA GLU A 81 -17.94 8.50 8.24
C GLU A 81 -18.13 7.48 7.11
N ASN A 82 -17.35 7.59 6.04
CA ASN A 82 -17.50 6.78 4.83
C ASN A 82 -16.60 5.52 4.77
N LEU A 83 -15.66 5.37 5.70
CA LEU A 83 -14.65 4.31 5.65
C LEU A 83 -15.28 2.91 5.51
N LYS A 84 -16.33 2.60 6.27
CA LYS A 84 -16.96 1.28 6.25
C LYS A 84 -17.60 0.97 4.91
N ASP A 85 -18.29 1.94 4.32
CA ASP A 85 -18.97 1.80 3.02
C ASP A 85 -17.93 1.66 1.89
N LEU A 86 -16.85 2.44 1.94
CA LEU A 86 -15.74 2.35 1.00
C LEU A 86 -15.06 0.97 1.05
N LEU A 87 -14.84 0.44 2.24
CA LEU A 87 -14.26 -0.90 2.42
C LEU A 87 -15.21 -1.99 1.91
N SER A 88 -16.51 -1.87 2.16
CA SER A 88 -17.53 -2.83 1.67
C SER A 88 -17.61 -2.83 0.14
N ASN A 89 -17.64 -1.65 -0.48
CA ASN A 89 -17.64 -1.51 -1.93
C ASN A 89 -16.36 -2.07 -2.56
N THR A 90 -15.22 -1.83 -1.91
CA THR A 90 -13.92 -2.36 -2.34
C THR A 90 -13.89 -3.87 -2.27
N LEU A 91 -14.44 -4.46 -1.19
CA LEU A 91 -14.54 -5.91 -1.04
C LEU A 91 -15.33 -6.53 -2.19
N THR A 92 -16.45 -5.92 -2.56
CA THR A 92 -17.25 -6.35 -3.73
C THR A 92 -16.43 -6.26 -5.02
N THR A 93 -15.76 -5.15 -5.25
CA THR A 93 -14.94 -4.93 -6.45
C THR A 93 -13.85 -5.98 -6.59
N ILE A 94 -13.04 -6.21 -5.54
CA ILE A 94 -11.93 -7.17 -5.58
C ILE A 94 -12.40 -8.63 -5.63
N SER A 95 -13.65 -8.91 -5.29
CA SER A 95 -14.23 -10.26 -5.41
C SER A 95 -14.69 -10.57 -6.83
N LEU A 96 -15.10 -9.55 -7.59
CA LEU A 96 -15.67 -9.71 -8.92
C LEU A 96 -14.68 -9.45 -10.06
N GLN A 97 -13.69 -8.61 -9.82
CA GLN A 97 -12.78 -8.12 -10.86
C GLN A 97 -11.34 -8.19 -10.40
N LYS A 98 -10.45 -8.66 -11.28
CA LYS A 98 -9.02 -8.63 -11.04
C LYS A 98 -8.55 -7.18 -10.87
N THR A 99 -8.05 -6.85 -9.68
CA THR A 99 -7.74 -5.49 -9.26
C THR A 99 -6.45 -5.47 -8.45
N ILE A 100 -5.71 -4.38 -8.49
CA ILE A 100 -4.68 -4.09 -7.50
C ILE A 100 -5.30 -3.23 -6.42
N LEU A 101 -5.28 -3.72 -5.20
CA LEU A 101 -5.69 -2.96 -4.02
C LEU A 101 -4.46 -2.45 -3.27
N ILE A 102 -4.41 -1.16 -2.99
CA ILE A 102 -3.32 -0.53 -2.24
C ILE A 102 -3.90 0.15 -1.01
N LEU A 103 -3.39 -0.22 0.16
CA LEU A 103 -3.68 0.45 1.43
C LEU A 103 -2.44 1.24 1.88
N ASP A 104 -2.44 2.54 1.70
CA ASP A 104 -1.31 3.43 1.97
C ASP A 104 -1.68 4.53 2.98
N SER A 105 -1.27 4.44 4.22
CA SER A 105 -0.47 3.39 4.85
C SER A 105 -1.25 2.69 5.96
N LEU A 106 -0.73 1.57 6.42
CA LEU A 106 -1.24 0.89 7.62
C LEU A 106 -1.25 1.82 8.84
N ASN A 107 -0.23 2.68 8.95
CA ASN A 107 -0.12 3.66 10.03
C ASN A 107 -1.27 4.69 9.97
N GLY A 108 -1.54 5.22 8.78
CA GLY A 108 -2.67 6.12 8.53
C GLY A 108 -4.00 5.40 8.81
N PHE A 109 -4.19 4.18 8.32
CA PHE A 109 -5.39 3.40 8.56
C PHE A 109 -5.70 3.25 10.06
N TYR A 110 -4.71 2.94 10.89
CA TYR A 110 -4.90 2.89 12.34
C TYR A 110 -5.40 4.22 12.94
N SER A 111 -5.01 5.35 12.37
CA SER A 111 -5.40 6.68 12.86
C SER A 111 -6.84 7.04 12.51
N PHE A 112 -7.43 6.38 11.51
CA PHE A 112 -8.82 6.58 11.12
C PHE A 112 -9.83 5.79 11.96
N VAL A 113 -9.36 4.75 12.65
CA VAL A 113 -10.24 3.88 13.44
C VAL A 113 -10.39 4.45 14.83
N ASP A 114 -11.61 4.92 15.12
CA ASP A 114 -12.01 5.43 16.42
C ASP A 114 -12.60 4.27 17.25
N ASP A 115 -11.72 3.41 17.78
CA ASP A 115 -12.06 2.24 18.56
C ASP A 115 -11.02 2.09 19.68
N ASP A 116 -11.44 1.57 20.82
CA ASP A 116 -10.54 1.21 21.94
C ASP A 116 -9.46 0.18 21.52
N LYS A 117 -9.76 -0.61 20.50
CA LYS A 117 -8.89 -1.66 19.95
C LYS A 117 -8.74 -1.57 18.44
N PRO A 118 -8.22 -0.45 17.90
CA PRO A 118 -8.15 -0.22 16.46
C PRO A 118 -7.38 -1.33 15.72
N GLY A 119 -6.42 -1.96 16.39
CA GLY A 119 -5.67 -3.08 15.83
C GLY A 119 -6.55 -4.28 15.46
N ARG A 120 -7.57 -4.60 16.24
CA ARG A 120 -8.48 -5.71 15.92
C ARG A 120 -9.28 -5.43 14.67
N PHE A 121 -9.84 -4.21 14.56
CA PHE A 121 -10.61 -3.81 13.40
C PHE A 121 -9.75 -3.83 12.13
N VAL A 122 -8.61 -3.13 12.15
CA VAL A 122 -7.69 -3.03 11.00
C VAL A 122 -7.24 -4.42 10.56
N ASN A 123 -6.86 -5.28 11.51
CA ASN A 123 -6.43 -6.63 11.23
C ASN A 123 -7.57 -7.47 10.59
N SER A 124 -8.77 -7.38 11.13
CA SER A 124 -9.94 -8.08 10.59
C SER A 124 -10.25 -7.64 9.15
N VAL A 125 -10.17 -6.34 8.87
CA VAL A 125 -10.37 -5.79 7.52
C VAL A 125 -9.31 -6.33 6.55
N ILE A 126 -8.03 -6.28 6.92
CA ILE A 126 -6.94 -6.77 6.06
C ILE A 126 -7.10 -8.27 5.79
N MET A 127 -7.44 -9.06 6.81
CA MET A 127 -7.67 -10.50 6.66
C MET A 127 -8.86 -10.77 5.72
N LEU A 128 -9.95 -10.02 5.86
CA LEU A 128 -11.15 -10.16 5.02
C LEU A 128 -10.84 -9.80 3.56
N LEU A 129 -10.17 -8.68 3.33
CA LEU A 129 -9.73 -8.28 1.99
C LEU A 129 -8.79 -9.34 1.40
N SER A 130 -7.79 -9.79 2.17
CA SER A 130 -6.83 -10.81 1.74
C SER A 130 -7.49 -12.13 1.35
N ALA A 131 -8.49 -12.57 2.10
CA ALA A 131 -9.24 -13.80 1.78
C ALA A 131 -9.98 -13.67 0.44
N ASN A 132 -10.46 -12.49 0.10
CA ASN A 132 -11.23 -12.25 -1.11
C ASN A 132 -10.37 -12.05 -2.37
N LEU A 133 -9.09 -11.73 -2.26
CA LEU A 133 -8.19 -11.58 -3.41
C LEU A 133 -8.13 -12.84 -4.29
N LYS A 134 -8.31 -14.00 -3.70
CA LYS A 134 -8.21 -15.30 -4.37
C LYS A 134 -9.29 -15.50 -5.43
N PHE A 135 -10.48 -14.94 -5.24
CA PHE A 135 -11.62 -15.13 -6.15
C PHE A 135 -11.39 -14.51 -7.53
N SER A 136 -10.75 -13.35 -7.57
CA SER A 136 -10.52 -12.58 -8.80
C SER A 136 -9.05 -12.57 -9.25
N LYS A 137 -8.18 -13.28 -8.56
CA LYS A 137 -6.72 -13.22 -8.76
C LYS A 137 -6.15 -11.80 -8.59
N SER A 138 -6.74 -11.04 -7.69
CA SER A 138 -6.29 -9.69 -7.31
C SER A 138 -5.00 -9.72 -6.48
N ILE A 139 -4.35 -8.58 -6.37
CA ILE A 139 -3.11 -8.40 -5.59
C ILE A 139 -3.36 -7.27 -4.60
N MET A 140 -2.93 -7.44 -3.35
CA MET A 140 -2.98 -6.36 -2.37
C MET A 140 -1.58 -5.94 -1.94
N PHE A 141 -1.38 -4.63 -1.85
CA PHE A 141 -0.22 -4.00 -1.23
C PHE A 141 -0.67 -3.23 0.01
N VAL A 142 0.04 -3.42 1.10
CA VAL A 142 -0.15 -2.66 2.33
C VAL A 142 1.17 -2.02 2.69
N THR A 143 1.26 -0.71 2.62
CA THR A 143 2.48 0.00 3.00
C THR A 143 2.51 0.23 4.51
N CYS A 144 3.70 0.16 5.08
CA CYS A 144 3.87 0.25 6.52
C CYS A 144 5.17 0.97 6.88
N GLN A 145 5.07 2.13 7.52
CA GLN A 145 6.24 2.74 8.12
C GLN A 145 6.63 1.93 9.36
N ALA A 146 7.80 1.32 9.32
CA ALA A 146 8.24 0.44 10.39
C ALA A 146 9.74 0.54 10.63
N GLN A 147 10.15 0.14 11.83
CA GLN A 147 11.55 0.06 12.25
C GLN A 147 11.86 -1.37 12.64
N LYS A 148 13.05 -1.83 12.30
CA LYS A 148 13.54 -3.14 12.71
C LYS A 148 14.21 -3.04 14.09
N LYS A 149 13.62 -3.69 15.11
CA LYS A 149 14.20 -3.81 16.45
C LYS A 149 14.43 -5.30 16.73
N GLU A 150 15.64 -5.67 17.11
CA GLU A 150 15.99 -7.05 17.51
C GLU A 150 15.46 -8.15 16.56
N LYS A 151 15.61 -7.96 15.25
CA LYS A 151 15.10 -8.88 14.19
C LYS A 151 13.58 -8.85 13.97
N ARG A 152 12.80 -8.03 14.66
CA ARG A 152 11.36 -7.88 14.47
C ARG A 152 11.02 -6.51 13.89
N TRP A 153 10.05 -6.49 12.99
CA TRP A 153 9.48 -5.25 12.48
C TRP A 153 8.43 -4.73 13.47
N THR A 154 8.55 -3.47 13.85
CA THR A 154 7.63 -2.81 14.76
C THR A 154 7.19 -1.48 14.18
N LEU A 155 5.91 -1.14 14.37
CA LEU A 155 5.41 0.19 14.09
C LEU A 155 6.00 1.21 15.05
N PRO A 156 6.15 2.50 14.66
CA PRO A 156 6.59 3.56 15.57
C PRO A 156 5.74 3.66 16.84
N THR A 157 4.47 3.28 16.75
CA THR A 157 3.51 3.27 17.87
C THR A 157 3.67 2.07 18.81
N GLY A 158 4.66 1.20 18.60
CA GLY A 158 4.83 -0.04 19.35
C GLY A 158 3.79 -1.13 19.05
N ARG A 159 2.89 -0.91 18.09
CA ARG A 159 1.89 -1.91 17.68
C ARG A 159 2.55 -3.04 16.92
N HIS A 160 2.06 -4.25 17.13
CA HIS A 160 2.51 -5.42 16.38
C HIS A 160 1.94 -5.40 14.97
N ILE A 161 2.79 -5.77 14.03
CA ILE A 161 2.39 -5.95 12.64
C ILE A 161 1.76 -7.33 12.51
N LEU A 162 0.69 -7.39 11.72
CA LEU A 162 -0.03 -8.62 11.40
C LEU A 162 0.88 -9.77 11.02
N GLU A 163 0.68 -10.90 11.69
CA GLU A 163 1.26 -12.17 11.32
C GLU A 163 0.13 -13.15 11.00
N PHE A 164 -0.12 -13.37 9.71
CA PHE A 164 -0.99 -14.44 9.24
C PHE A 164 -0.38 -15.14 8.02
N GLU A 165 -0.84 -16.34 7.74
CA GLU A 165 -0.44 -17.10 6.55
C GLU A 165 -0.78 -16.32 5.27
N ASN A 166 0.08 -16.41 4.25
CA ASN A 166 -0.04 -15.74 2.95
C ASN A 166 0.23 -14.22 2.94
N ILE A 167 0.99 -13.70 3.89
CA ILE A 167 1.61 -12.38 3.79
C ILE A 167 3.05 -12.52 3.30
N ASN A 168 3.34 -11.86 2.18
CA ASN A 168 4.72 -11.63 1.76
C ASN A 168 5.20 -10.32 2.38
N ARG A 169 6.43 -10.30 2.84
CA ARG A 169 7.03 -9.14 3.49
C ARG A 169 8.21 -8.65 2.68
N PHE A 170 8.19 -7.38 2.36
CA PHE A 170 9.24 -6.73 1.60
C PHE A 170 9.72 -5.49 2.34
N GLU A 171 11.01 -5.22 2.27
CA GLU A 171 11.61 -3.97 2.74
C GLU A 171 12.04 -3.13 1.54
N ILE A 172 11.70 -1.84 1.56
CA ILE A 172 12.27 -0.86 0.63
C ILE A 172 13.61 -0.41 1.22
N ASN A 173 14.70 -0.80 0.57
CA ASN A 173 16.04 -0.32 0.87
C ASN A 173 16.46 0.72 -0.16
N GLU A 174 16.80 1.91 0.33
CA GLU A 174 17.34 3.00 -0.46
C GLU A 174 18.87 2.99 -0.32
N ASN A 175 19.58 2.66 -1.39
CA ASN A 175 20.98 3.00 -1.57
C ASN A 175 21.05 4.17 -2.53
N ASP A 176 22.00 5.10 -2.39
CA ASP A 176 22.10 6.42 -3.00
C ASP A 176 21.62 6.58 -4.45
N THR A 177 21.42 5.49 -5.18
CA THR A 177 20.97 5.49 -6.58
C THR A 177 19.88 4.46 -6.92
N LYS A 178 19.55 3.49 -6.04
CA LYS A 178 18.61 2.40 -6.36
C LYS A 178 17.73 2.06 -5.17
N ILE A 179 16.42 1.91 -5.43
CA ILE A 179 15.50 1.31 -4.47
C ILE A 179 15.46 -0.20 -4.74
N LYS A 180 15.83 -0.98 -3.75
CA LYS A 180 15.77 -2.45 -3.81
C LYS A 180 14.69 -2.97 -2.91
N ILE A 181 13.99 -4.00 -3.38
CA ILE A 181 13.03 -4.76 -2.58
C ILE A 181 13.72 -6.03 -2.11
N GLN A 182 13.64 -6.29 -0.82
CA GLN A 182 14.15 -7.54 -0.23
C GLN A 182 13.01 -8.25 0.50
N ASN A 183 12.94 -9.58 0.32
CA ASN A 183 12.11 -10.42 1.18
C ASN A 183 12.68 -10.40 2.60
N VAL A 184 11.80 -10.31 3.59
CA VAL A 184 12.19 -10.17 5.00
C VAL A 184 11.59 -11.31 5.83
#